data_636087d0d90bdc81aeec0e986720dac6
#
_entry.id   636087d0d90bdc81aeec0e986720dac6
#
_cell.length_a   1.000
_cell.length_b   1.000
_cell.length_c   1.000
_cell.angle_alpha   90.00
_cell.angle_beta   90.00
_cell.angle_gamma   90.00
#
_symmetry.space_group_name_H-M   'P 1'
#
loop_
_entity.id
_entity.type
_entity.pdbx_description
1 polymer ?
#
loop_
_entity_poly.entity_id
_entity_poly.type
_entity_poly.pdbx_seq_one_letter_code
_entity_poly.pdbx_strand_id
1 'polypeptide(L)'
;MFDWLDVPLPINGADSIFEYPMVDKDPVDQWTFGRVTLLGDAAHPKYPRGSNGSAQAIIDGRVLAAQLALAQPGGAGMRSALLAYEALRRPPTSKTVLINRSTPPDFIIMKADALSGGKPFRHIDDLISQAELQAISDNYAKISGFSREAAEPVASAA
;
A
#
# COMPACT_ATOMS: atom_id res chain seq x y z
N MET A 1 -28.84 3.01 -1.21
CA MET A 1 -29.24 1.60 -1.07
C MET A 1 -28.74 0.91 -2.33
N PHE A 2 -28.10 -0.22 -2.21
CA PHE A 2 -27.58 -0.96 -3.39
C PHE A 2 -28.63 -2.02 -3.74
N ASP A 3 -29.03 -2.11 -5.01
CA ASP A 3 -30.09 -3.05 -5.46
C ASP A 3 -29.65 -4.52 -5.34
N TRP A 4 -28.33 -4.76 -5.28
CA TRP A 4 -27.69 -6.08 -5.22
C TRP A 4 -27.13 -6.43 -3.82
N LEU A 5 -27.17 -5.53 -2.85
CA LEU A 5 -26.59 -5.73 -1.53
C LEU A 5 -27.49 -5.15 -0.45
N ASP A 6 -28.03 -6.04 0.39
CA ASP A 6 -28.70 -5.67 1.64
C ASP A 6 -27.64 -5.45 2.73
N VAL A 7 -27.17 -4.21 2.88
CA VAL A 7 -26.13 -3.86 3.87
C VAL A 7 -26.57 -4.12 5.33
N PRO A 8 -27.81 -3.86 5.74
CA PRO A 8 -28.30 -4.22 7.08
C PRO A 8 -28.20 -5.71 7.40
N LEU A 9 -28.39 -6.58 6.44
CA LEU A 9 -28.42 -8.03 6.67
C LEU A 9 -27.10 -8.57 7.28
N PRO A 10 -25.91 -8.37 6.70
CA PRO A 10 -24.67 -8.83 7.32
C PRO A 10 -24.33 -8.13 8.64
N ILE A 11 -24.72 -6.86 8.81
CA ILE A 11 -24.49 -6.12 10.03
C ILE A 11 -25.34 -6.70 11.17
N ASN A 12 -26.64 -6.94 10.93
CA ASN A 12 -27.54 -7.48 11.92
C ASN A 12 -27.30 -8.97 12.20
N GLY A 13 -26.69 -9.69 11.26
CA GLY A 13 -26.34 -11.10 11.41
C GLY A 13 -24.97 -11.35 12.02
N ALA A 14 -24.19 -10.31 12.31
CA ALA A 14 -22.88 -10.46 12.94
C ALA A 14 -23.01 -10.71 14.45
N ASP A 15 -22.30 -11.72 14.96
CA ASP A 15 -22.24 -12.01 16.40
C ASP A 15 -21.61 -10.86 17.21
N SER A 16 -20.68 -10.13 16.59
CA SER A 16 -20.00 -8.98 17.17
C SER A 16 -19.57 -7.99 16.10
N ILE A 17 -19.68 -6.70 16.40
CA ILE A 17 -19.21 -5.61 15.54
C ILE A 17 -18.10 -4.88 16.30
N PHE A 18 -16.94 -4.72 15.63
CA PHE A 18 -15.78 -4.06 16.23
C PHE A 18 -15.47 -2.78 15.46
N GLU A 19 -15.16 -1.73 16.20
CA GLU A 19 -14.56 -0.51 15.67
C GLU A 19 -13.05 -0.55 15.95
N TYR A 20 -12.25 -0.41 14.89
CA TYR A 20 -10.80 -0.34 15.02
C TYR A 20 -10.33 1.08 14.69
N PRO A 21 -9.44 1.67 15.53
CA PRO A 21 -8.86 2.96 15.21
C PRO A 21 -8.00 2.83 13.94
N MET A 22 -8.11 3.82 13.05
CA MET A 22 -7.22 3.93 11.90
C MET A 22 -5.88 4.47 12.38
N VAL A 23 -4.91 3.57 12.55
CA VAL A 23 -3.58 3.89 13.05
C VAL A 23 -2.52 3.49 12.04
N ASP A 24 -1.40 4.18 12.09
CA ASP A 24 -0.16 3.83 11.40
C ASP A 24 1.04 4.10 12.32
N LYS A 25 2.22 3.90 11.82
CA LYS A 25 3.47 4.19 12.53
C LYS A 25 4.46 4.87 11.60
N ASP A 26 5.32 5.71 12.16
CA ASP A 26 6.41 6.29 11.41
C ASP A 26 7.31 5.21 10.82
N PRO A 27 7.79 5.41 9.58
CA PRO A 27 8.77 4.50 9.00
C PRO A 27 9.96 4.31 9.92
N VAL A 28 10.34 3.04 10.13
CA VAL A 28 11.51 2.70 10.93
C VAL A 28 12.77 2.70 10.07
N ASP A 29 13.90 3.08 10.69
CA ASP A 29 15.18 3.22 9.99
C ASP A 29 15.86 1.90 9.66
N GLN A 30 15.44 0.82 10.32
CA GLN A 30 16.06 -0.50 10.18
C GLN A 30 14.99 -1.60 10.29
N TRP A 31 15.09 -2.62 9.42
CA TRP A 31 14.23 -3.80 9.44
C TRP A 31 14.98 -5.07 9.83
N THR A 32 16.29 -5.13 9.56
CA THR A 32 17.10 -6.34 9.70
C THR A 32 18.01 -6.28 10.93
N PHE A 33 17.87 -7.27 11.80
CA PHE A 33 18.59 -7.41 13.06
C PHE A 33 19.24 -8.80 13.11
N GLY A 34 20.46 -8.93 12.63
CA GLY A 34 21.16 -10.20 12.56
C GLY A 34 20.50 -11.18 11.58
N ARG A 35 19.77 -12.16 12.11
CA ARG A 35 19.05 -13.20 11.33
C ARG A 35 17.53 -12.99 11.33
N VAL A 36 17.08 -11.86 11.80
CA VAL A 36 15.66 -11.47 11.86
C VAL A 36 15.45 -10.26 10.96
N THR A 37 14.37 -10.24 10.19
CA THR A 37 13.92 -9.07 9.43
C THR A 37 12.42 -8.88 9.57
N LEU A 38 11.98 -7.63 9.46
CA LEU A 38 10.56 -7.27 9.48
C LEU A 38 9.96 -7.42 8.07
N LEU A 39 8.65 -7.71 8.00
CA LEU A 39 7.89 -7.85 6.76
C LEU A 39 6.45 -7.38 6.98
N GLY A 40 5.84 -6.81 5.96
CA GLY A 40 4.43 -6.39 5.99
C GLY A 40 4.16 -5.36 7.09
N ASP A 41 3.06 -5.51 7.83
CA ASP A 41 2.65 -4.55 8.86
C ASP A 41 3.63 -4.45 10.03
N ALA A 42 4.46 -5.47 10.28
CA ALA A 42 5.54 -5.38 11.25
C ALA A 42 6.61 -4.36 10.83
N ALA A 43 6.82 -4.16 9.52
CA ALA A 43 7.81 -3.27 8.95
C ALA A 43 7.24 -1.88 8.61
N HIS A 44 6.01 -1.84 8.07
CA HIS A 44 5.41 -0.62 7.52
C HIS A 44 3.88 -0.58 7.73
N PRO A 45 3.41 -0.57 8.99
CA PRO A 45 1.99 -0.39 9.28
C PRO A 45 1.55 0.97 8.74
N LYS A 46 0.44 0.98 8.01
CA LYS A 46 -0.03 2.18 7.31
C LYS A 46 -1.53 2.32 7.40
N TYR A 47 -2.01 3.55 7.26
CA TYR A 47 -3.44 3.79 7.12
C TYR A 47 -4.03 2.94 5.98
N PRO A 48 -5.18 2.28 6.18
CA PRO A 48 -5.82 1.43 5.18
C PRO A 48 -6.38 2.22 3.98
N ARG A 49 -6.31 3.53 3.98
CA ARG A 49 -6.81 4.44 2.94
C ARG A 49 -6.29 4.11 1.54
N GLY A 50 -5.08 3.57 1.43
CA GLY A 50 -4.50 3.15 0.15
C GLY A 50 -4.92 1.76 -0.32
N SER A 51 -5.64 0.99 0.50
CA SER A 51 -6.06 -0.41 0.24
C SER A 51 -4.95 -1.32 -0.28
N ASN A 52 -3.69 -1.06 0.06
CA ASN A 52 -2.52 -1.74 -0.51
C ASN A 52 -1.61 -2.44 0.52
N GLY A 53 -2.02 -2.52 1.79
CA GLY A 53 -1.23 -3.16 2.84
C GLY A 53 -0.86 -4.60 2.50
N SER A 54 -1.85 -5.42 2.22
CA SER A 54 -1.66 -6.83 1.85
C SER A 54 -0.83 -7.00 0.57
N ALA A 55 -1.06 -6.16 -0.44
CA ALA A 55 -0.28 -6.20 -1.68
C ALA A 55 1.19 -5.88 -1.44
N GLN A 56 1.50 -4.89 -0.61
CA GLN A 56 2.88 -4.58 -0.22
C GLN A 56 3.53 -5.73 0.55
N ALA A 57 2.81 -6.39 1.46
CA ALA A 57 3.32 -7.56 2.18
C ALA A 57 3.59 -8.74 1.25
N ILE A 58 2.77 -8.97 0.22
CA ILE A 58 3.01 -9.99 -0.80
C ILE A 58 4.27 -9.66 -1.62
N ILE A 59 4.46 -8.40 -2.01
CA ILE A 59 5.68 -7.96 -2.71
C ILE A 59 6.90 -8.14 -1.81
N ASP A 60 6.81 -7.82 -0.53
CA ASP A 60 7.89 -8.06 0.44
C ASP A 60 8.28 -9.54 0.49
N GLY A 61 7.31 -10.44 0.62
CA GLY A 61 7.54 -11.88 0.63
C GLY A 61 8.21 -12.36 -0.65
N ARG A 62 7.78 -11.87 -1.80
CA ARG A 62 8.37 -12.19 -3.11
C ARG A 62 9.83 -11.72 -3.22
N VAL A 63 10.11 -10.46 -2.82
CA VAL A 63 11.47 -9.91 -2.87
C VAL A 63 12.37 -10.62 -1.88
N LEU A 64 11.89 -10.88 -0.65
CA LEU A 64 12.64 -11.63 0.35
C LEU A 64 13.00 -13.04 -0.15
N ALA A 65 12.04 -13.76 -0.72
CA ALA A 65 12.28 -15.09 -1.28
C ALA A 65 13.33 -15.06 -2.41
N ALA A 66 13.25 -14.07 -3.30
CA ALA A 66 14.22 -13.90 -4.36
C ALA A 66 15.64 -13.63 -3.81
N GLN A 67 15.80 -12.75 -2.81
CA GLN A 67 17.11 -12.48 -2.20
C GLN A 67 17.67 -13.71 -1.47
N LEU A 68 16.80 -14.47 -0.79
CA LEU A 68 17.22 -15.70 -0.12
C LEU A 68 17.64 -16.80 -1.11
N ALA A 69 16.98 -16.90 -2.26
CA ALA A 69 17.35 -17.84 -3.32
C ALA A 69 18.75 -17.55 -3.94
N LEU A 70 19.15 -16.27 -3.94
CA LEU A 70 20.46 -15.84 -4.43
C LEU A 70 21.56 -15.89 -3.34
N ALA A 71 21.19 -16.18 -2.10
CA ALA A 71 22.12 -16.16 -0.97
C ALA A 71 23.14 -17.28 -1.07
N GLN A 72 24.40 -16.95 -0.82
CA GLN A 72 25.43 -17.97 -0.63
C GLN A 72 25.15 -18.78 0.65
N PRO A 73 25.49 -20.08 0.68
CA PRO A 73 25.35 -20.91 1.87
C PRO A 73 26.01 -20.30 3.11
N GLY A 74 25.34 -20.44 4.27
CA GLY A 74 25.87 -20.00 5.55
C GLY A 74 25.30 -18.69 6.07
N GLY A 75 25.64 -18.36 7.32
CA GLY A 75 25.03 -17.24 8.05
C GLY A 75 25.35 -15.87 7.48
N ALA A 76 26.53 -15.69 6.89
CA ALA A 76 26.92 -14.42 6.26
C ALA A 76 26.09 -14.14 4.99
N GLY A 77 25.89 -15.15 4.14
CA GLY A 77 25.05 -15.04 2.95
C GLY A 77 23.58 -14.75 3.30
N MET A 78 23.06 -15.43 4.32
CA MET A 78 21.72 -15.17 4.83
C MET A 78 21.56 -13.71 5.26
N ARG A 79 22.49 -13.19 6.07
CA ARG A 79 22.45 -11.80 6.53
C ARG A 79 22.49 -10.81 5.37
N SER A 80 23.33 -11.06 4.37
CA SER A 80 23.43 -10.22 3.17
C SER A 80 22.12 -10.18 2.40
N ALA A 81 21.44 -11.32 2.26
CA ALA A 81 20.13 -11.40 1.60
C ALA A 81 19.05 -10.60 2.35
N LEU A 82 19.02 -10.67 3.68
CA LEU A 82 18.09 -9.88 4.49
C LEU A 82 18.34 -8.37 4.36
N LEU A 83 19.59 -7.95 4.35
CA LEU A 83 19.96 -6.54 4.14
C LEU A 83 19.62 -6.06 2.71
N ALA A 84 19.82 -6.90 1.70
CA ALA A 84 19.44 -6.60 0.32
C ALA A 84 17.91 -6.46 0.17
N TYR A 85 17.15 -7.35 0.79
CA TYR A 85 15.70 -7.24 0.87
C TYR A 85 15.27 -5.90 1.51
N GLU A 86 15.82 -5.55 2.67
CA GLU A 86 15.54 -4.28 3.34
C GLU A 86 15.87 -3.07 2.45
N ALA A 87 17.03 -3.06 1.81
CA ALA A 87 17.45 -1.98 0.93
C ALA A 87 16.50 -1.77 -0.25
N LEU A 88 15.92 -2.85 -0.79
CA LEU A 88 14.98 -2.80 -1.90
C LEU A 88 13.58 -2.36 -1.45
N ARG A 89 13.13 -2.78 -0.27
CA ARG A 89 11.73 -2.63 0.13
C ARG A 89 11.47 -1.46 1.06
N ARG A 90 12.37 -1.17 1.99
CA ARG A 90 12.16 -0.11 2.99
C ARG A 90 11.93 1.27 2.38
N PRO A 91 12.71 1.76 1.38
CA PRO A 91 12.48 3.10 0.84
C PRO A 91 11.12 3.29 0.17
N PRO A 92 10.65 2.40 -0.75
CA PRO A 92 9.35 2.59 -1.39
C PRO A 92 8.18 2.41 -0.43
N THR A 93 8.24 1.47 0.52
CA THR A 93 7.17 1.29 1.49
C THR A 93 7.09 2.44 2.49
N SER A 94 8.22 3.02 2.91
CA SER A 94 8.25 4.25 3.73
C SER A 94 7.56 5.42 3.03
N LYS A 95 7.82 5.61 1.73
CA LYS A 95 7.10 6.62 0.93
C LYS A 95 5.60 6.34 0.88
N THR A 96 5.20 5.08 0.74
CA THR A 96 3.79 4.69 0.72
C THR A 96 3.09 4.98 2.06
N VAL A 97 3.75 4.74 3.20
CA VAL A 97 3.24 5.12 4.52
C VAL A 97 2.97 6.63 4.58
N LEU A 98 3.93 7.43 4.17
CA LEU A 98 3.82 8.89 4.23
C LEU A 98 2.77 9.45 3.28
N ILE A 99 2.65 8.93 2.06
CA ILE A 99 1.65 9.41 1.10
C ILE A 99 0.23 9.04 1.53
N ASN A 100 0.04 7.90 2.21
CA ASN A 100 -1.26 7.53 2.75
C ASN A 100 -1.76 8.50 3.83
N ARG A 101 -0.88 9.25 4.47
CA ARG A 101 -1.24 10.32 5.43
C ARG A 101 -1.67 11.60 4.72
N SER A 102 -1.05 11.94 3.60
CA SER A 102 -1.21 13.25 2.93
C SER A 102 -2.14 13.20 1.72
N THR A 103 -1.85 12.35 0.76
CA THR A 103 -2.56 12.26 -0.52
C THR A 103 -2.86 10.81 -0.91
N PRO A 104 -3.66 10.09 -0.11
CA PRO A 104 -4.09 8.74 -0.42
C PRO A 104 -5.02 8.73 -1.65
N PRO A 105 -5.35 7.56 -2.24
CA PRO A 105 -6.24 7.47 -3.39
C PRO A 105 -7.62 8.08 -3.18
N ASP A 106 -8.14 8.04 -1.95
CA ASP A 106 -9.40 8.66 -1.55
C ASP A 106 -9.33 10.19 -1.40
N PHE A 107 -8.16 10.81 -1.64
CA PHE A 107 -8.01 12.27 -1.75
C PHE A 107 -8.97 12.87 -2.78
N ILE A 108 -9.35 12.10 -3.80
CA ILE A 108 -10.37 12.50 -4.80
C ILE A 108 -11.70 12.83 -4.12
N ILE A 109 -12.10 12.07 -3.10
CA ILE A 109 -13.35 12.30 -2.35
C ILE A 109 -13.28 13.64 -1.61
N MET A 110 -12.17 13.88 -0.90
CA MET A 110 -11.96 15.14 -0.18
C MET A 110 -11.93 16.33 -1.13
N LYS A 111 -11.29 16.16 -2.30
CA LYS A 111 -11.23 17.20 -3.33
C LYS A 111 -12.60 17.48 -3.93
N ALA A 112 -13.39 16.46 -4.23
CA ALA A 112 -14.74 16.62 -4.75
C ALA A 112 -15.65 17.34 -3.72
N ASP A 113 -15.57 16.99 -2.45
CA ASP A 113 -16.31 17.66 -1.38
C ASP A 113 -15.92 19.14 -1.27
N ALA A 114 -14.64 19.45 -1.27
CA ALA A 114 -14.14 20.83 -1.25
C ALA A 114 -14.61 21.65 -2.46
N LEU A 115 -14.57 21.09 -3.67
CA LEU A 115 -14.99 21.77 -4.89
C LEU A 115 -16.51 21.95 -4.97
N SER A 116 -17.29 20.99 -4.50
CA SER A 116 -18.74 21.09 -4.44
C SER A 116 -19.24 22.00 -3.33
N GLY A 117 -18.38 22.33 -2.35
CA GLY A 117 -18.75 23.03 -1.11
C GLY A 117 -19.74 22.22 -0.28
N GLY A 118 -19.62 20.89 -0.27
CA GLY A 118 -20.50 19.96 0.43
C GLY A 118 -21.89 19.82 -0.21
N LYS A 119 -22.09 20.32 -1.45
CA LYS A 119 -23.37 20.25 -2.15
C LYS A 119 -23.43 19.02 -3.07
N PRO A 120 -24.62 18.43 -3.24
CA PRO A 120 -24.81 17.38 -4.23
C PRO A 120 -24.42 17.83 -5.63
N PHE A 121 -23.75 16.98 -6.39
CA PHE A 121 -23.41 17.16 -7.79
C PHE A 121 -23.86 15.94 -8.60
N ARG A 122 -24.06 16.12 -9.91
CA ARG A 122 -24.61 15.07 -10.75
C ARG A 122 -23.55 14.08 -11.21
N HIS A 123 -22.38 14.58 -11.59
CA HIS A 123 -21.28 13.75 -12.08
C HIS A 123 -19.95 14.33 -11.62
N ILE A 124 -18.96 13.45 -11.38
CA ILE A 124 -17.64 13.88 -10.92
C ILE A 124 -16.94 14.79 -11.94
N ASP A 125 -17.20 14.59 -13.23
CA ASP A 125 -16.64 15.41 -14.30
C ASP A 125 -17.09 16.88 -14.26
N ASP A 126 -18.19 17.18 -13.55
CA ASP A 126 -18.63 18.56 -13.31
C ASP A 126 -17.68 19.32 -12.37
N LEU A 127 -16.84 18.58 -11.61
CA LEU A 127 -15.94 19.12 -10.60
C LEU A 127 -14.46 18.90 -10.92
N ILE A 128 -14.11 17.73 -11.41
CA ILE A 128 -12.73 17.29 -11.64
C ILE A 128 -12.66 16.62 -13.00
N SER A 129 -11.74 17.10 -13.87
CA SER A 129 -11.59 16.51 -15.20
C SER A 129 -11.06 15.07 -15.13
N GLN A 130 -11.39 14.24 -16.12
CA GLN A 130 -10.88 12.86 -16.24
C GLN A 130 -9.35 12.83 -16.30
N ALA A 131 -8.71 13.79 -16.95
CA ALA A 131 -7.26 13.92 -17.00
C ALA A 131 -6.66 14.12 -15.60
N GLU A 132 -7.31 14.91 -14.76
CA GLU A 132 -6.86 15.16 -13.40
C GLU A 132 -7.11 13.96 -12.49
N LEU A 133 -8.24 13.28 -12.62
CA LEU A 133 -8.52 12.03 -11.90
C LEU A 133 -7.47 10.96 -12.23
N GLN A 134 -7.14 10.82 -13.52
CA GLN A 134 -6.12 9.90 -13.97
C GLN A 134 -4.73 10.27 -13.43
N ALA A 135 -4.36 11.55 -13.46
CA ALA A 135 -3.08 12.02 -12.94
C ALA A 135 -2.91 11.74 -11.43
N ILE A 136 -3.98 11.91 -10.63
CA ILE A 136 -3.97 11.57 -9.20
C ILE A 136 -3.75 10.06 -9.00
N SER A 137 -4.47 9.24 -9.76
CA SER A 137 -4.35 7.78 -9.71
C SER A 137 -2.96 7.29 -10.11
N ASP A 138 -2.43 7.79 -11.23
CA ASP A 138 -1.13 7.40 -11.77
C ASP A 138 0.01 7.80 -10.83
N ASN A 139 -0.06 8.99 -10.24
CA ASN A 139 0.92 9.44 -9.25
C ASN A 139 0.97 8.52 -8.05
N TYR A 140 -0.19 8.13 -7.52
CA TYR A 140 -0.24 7.19 -6.41
C TYR A 140 0.27 5.80 -6.81
N ALA A 141 -0.15 5.26 -7.96
CA ALA A 141 0.31 3.98 -8.48
C ALA A 141 1.84 3.94 -8.66
N LYS A 142 2.43 5.03 -9.17
CA LYS A 142 3.88 5.17 -9.33
C LYS A 142 4.62 5.14 -7.99
N ILE A 143 4.13 5.88 -6.98
CA ILE A 143 4.76 5.94 -5.65
C ILE A 143 4.63 4.61 -4.91
N SER A 144 3.45 3.97 -4.99
CA SER A 144 3.17 2.71 -4.31
C SER A 144 3.76 1.48 -5.02
N GLY A 145 4.37 1.64 -6.20
CA GLY A 145 4.97 0.54 -6.96
C GLY A 145 3.96 -0.33 -7.72
N PHE A 146 2.76 0.20 -7.99
CA PHE A 146 1.71 -0.47 -8.77
C PHE A 146 1.58 0.09 -10.20
N SER A 147 2.54 0.88 -10.68
CA SER A 147 2.56 1.28 -12.08
C SER A 147 2.82 0.07 -12.99
N ARG A 148 2.36 0.14 -14.24
CA ARG A 148 2.57 -0.95 -15.22
C ARG A 148 4.06 -1.23 -15.43
N GLU A 149 4.91 -0.20 -15.40
CA GLU A 149 6.36 -0.31 -15.55
C GLU A 149 7.00 -1.07 -14.35
N ALA A 150 6.45 -0.90 -13.14
CA ALA A 150 6.91 -1.62 -11.95
C ALA A 150 6.45 -3.09 -11.92
N ALA A 151 5.43 -3.43 -12.71
CA ALA A 151 4.88 -4.78 -12.80
C ALA A 151 5.61 -5.67 -13.82
N GLU A 152 6.49 -5.11 -14.66
CA GLU A 152 7.31 -5.93 -15.56
C GLU A 152 8.18 -6.88 -14.73
N PRO A 153 8.25 -8.18 -15.11
CA PRO A 153 9.10 -9.12 -14.41
C PRO A 153 10.53 -8.60 -14.51
N VAL A 154 11.21 -8.50 -13.35
CA VAL A 154 12.67 -8.37 -13.34
C VAL A 154 13.17 -9.49 -14.25
N ALA A 155 13.66 -9.12 -15.43
CA ALA A 155 14.15 -10.07 -16.41
C ALA A 155 15.06 -11.04 -15.67
N SER A 156 14.74 -12.32 -15.75
CA SER A 156 15.58 -13.37 -15.21
C SER A 156 16.97 -13.17 -15.78
N ALA A 157 17.89 -12.66 -14.97
CA ALA A 157 19.30 -12.73 -15.29
C ALA A 157 19.63 -14.23 -15.38
N ALA A 158 19.72 -14.70 -16.61
CA ALA A 158 20.18 -16.04 -16.96
C ALA A 158 21.66 -16.21 -16.59
#